data_13919fcbb8173287157799f35e6dbd0f
#
_entry.id   13919fcbb8173287157799f35e6dbd0f
#
_cell.length_a   1.000
_cell.length_b   1.000
_cell.length_c   1.000
_cell.angle_alpha   90.00
_cell.angle_beta   90.00
_cell.angle_gamma   90.00
#
_symmetry.space_group_name_H-M   'P 1'
#
loop_
_entity.id
_entity.type
_entity.pdbx_description
1 polymer ?
#
loop_
_entity_poly.entity_id
_entity_poly.type
_entity_poly.pdbx_seq_one_letter_code
_entity_poly.pdbx_strand_id
1 'polypeptide(L)'
;MNVPAGPTRLVIVGATGMVGGYALRYALAHPAVGRVTAIGRRKLGISHPKLNDVLHRDFADCSALAEALSGQDAAVFCLGVYTGAVPDAELRKITVDYSIEFARVLRGSSPDAAFSFLSGNGADPTGRSRIPFARYKGQAETALLAAGFPRLYIFRPAYIYPVEPRKEPSFNYRLLRSIYPAFRLLFPNQVIRADDLARAMVDVAIRGAGERRSPVFENRDIRAIVESLQFPHGVS
;
A
#
# COMPACT_ATOMS: atom_id res chain seq x y z
N MET A 1 13.19 -18.07 4.86
CA MET A 1 12.30 -17.30 3.96
C MET A 1 13.04 -17.07 2.66
N ASN A 2 12.55 -17.58 1.52
CA ASN A 2 13.21 -17.38 0.22
C ASN A 2 13.00 -15.93 -0.24
N VAL A 3 14.03 -15.11 -0.11
CA VAL A 3 14.15 -13.86 -0.88
C VAL A 3 14.51 -14.28 -2.32
N PRO A 4 13.85 -13.74 -3.35
CA PRO A 4 14.18 -14.09 -4.73
C PRO A 4 15.66 -13.94 -5.01
N ALA A 5 16.26 -14.92 -5.69
CA ALA A 5 17.68 -14.92 -6.02
C ALA A 5 18.08 -13.89 -7.10
N GLY A 6 17.12 -13.11 -7.61
CA GLY A 6 17.28 -12.12 -8.67
C GLY A 6 16.57 -10.80 -8.37
N PRO A 7 16.65 -9.84 -9.30
CA PRO A 7 15.98 -8.54 -9.15
C PRO A 7 14.45 -8.70 -9.06
N THR A 8 13.86 -8.12 -8.02
CA THR A 8 12.42 -8.24 -7.69
C THR A 8 11.53 -7.66 -8.79
N ARG A 9 10.48 -8.40 -9.13
CA ARG A 9 9.38 -7.97 -10.00
C ARG A 9 8.22 -7.53 -9.10
N LEU A 10 7.97 -6.21 -9.08
CA LEU A 10 7.04 -5.58 -8.16
C LEU A 10 5.82 -5.04 -8.89
N VAL A 11 4.62 -5.36 -8.42
CA VAL A 11 3.39 -4.72 -8.86
C VAL A 11 3.04 -3.55 -7.95
N ILE A 12 2.60 -2.42 -8.53
CA ILE A 12 2.07 -1.27 -7.78
C ILE A 12 0.70 -0.90 -8.32
N VAL A 13 -0.32 -0.99 -7.46
CA VAL A 13 -1.68 -0.54 -7.76
C VAL A 13 -1.94 0.81 -7.08
N GLY A 14 -2.49 1.76 -7.84
CA GLY A 14 -2.76 3.10 -7.32
C GLY A 14 -1.58 4.07 -7.41
N ALA A 15 -0.66 3.87 -8.36
CA ALA A 15 0.54 4.68 -8.57
C ALA A 15 0.28 6.18 -8.87
N THR A 16 -0.94 6.56 -9.25
CA THR A 16 -1.36 7.98 -9.39
C THR A 16 -1.84 8.58 -8.07
N GLY A 17 -1.95 7.78 -7.01
CA GLY A 17 -2.34 8.21 -5.67
C GLY A 17 -1.18 8.82 -4.87
N MET A 18 -1.47 9.30 -3.65
CA MET A 18 -0.45 9.92 -2.79
C MET A 18 0.65 8.93 -2.39
N VAL A 19 0.29 7.85 -1.73
CA VAL A 19 1.25 6.84 -1.28
C VAL A 19 1.80 6.03 -2.46
N GLY A 20 0.93 5.58 -3.37
CA GLY A 20 1.34 4.80 -4.54
C GLY A 20 2.29 5.53 -5.48
N GLY A 21 2.19 6.86 -5.61
CA GLY A 21 3.13 7.67 -6.40
C GLY A 21 4.52 7.72 -5.78
N TYR A 22 4.62 7.80 -4.45
CA TYR A 22 5.92 7.68 -3.75
C TYR A 22 6.46 6.26 -3.83
N ALA A 23 5.60 5.24 -3.68
CA ALA A 23 5.98 3.84 -3.83
C ALA A 23 6.57 3.55 -5.22
N LEU A 24 5.95 4.09 -6.28
CA LEU A 24 6.45 3.96 -7.63
C LEU A 24 7.84 4.60 -7.79
N ARG A 25 8.00 5.86 -7.37
CA ARG A 25 9.31 6.56 -7.47
C ARG A 25 10.39 5.82 -6.71
N TYR A 26 10.09 5.39 -5.50
CA TYR A 26 11.02 4.64 -4.68
C TYR A 26 11.39 3.29 -5.30
N ALA A 27 10.42 2.52 -5.79
CA ALA A 27 10.65 1.23 -6.40
C ALA A 27 11.48 1.32 -7.70
N LEU A 28 11.24 2.33 -8.53
CA LEU A 28 12.01 2.54 -9.76
C LEU A 28 13.49 2.86 -9.46
N ALA A 29 13.76 3.59 -8.37
CA ALA A 29 15.12 3.90 -7.93
C ALA A 29 15.78 2.76 -7.12
N HIS A 30 15.00 1.80 -6.62
CA HIS A 30 15.52 0.78 -5.71
C HIS A 30 16.40 -0.25 -6.45
N PRO A 31 17.63 -0.53 -5.97
CA PRO A 31 18.58 -1.43 -6.67
C PRO A 31 18.10 -2.88 -6.74
N ALA A 32 17.41 -3.38 -5.72
CA ALA A 32 16.87 -4.74 -5.72
C ALA A 32 15.63 -4.92 -6.61
N VAL A 33 15.04 -3.85 -7.16
CA VAL A 33 13.89 -3.94 -8.06
C VAL A 33 14.37 -3.95 -9.51
N GLY A 34 14.03 -5.00 -10.24
CA GLY A 34 14.34 -5.13 -11.66
C GLY A 34 13.21 -4.68 -12.57
N ARG A 35 11.97 -4.86 -12.14
CA ARG A 35 10.77 -4.47 -12.90
C ARG A 35 9.66 -3.99 -12.00
N VAL A 36 8.98 -2.92 -12.41
CA VAL A 36 7.76 -2.42 -11.77
C VAL A 36 6.62 -2.48 -12.76
N THR A 37 5.56 -3.23 -12.45
CA THR A 37 4.31 -3.25 -13.19
C THR A 37 3.32 -2.33 -12.46
N ALA A 38 3.13 -1.12 -12.97
CA ALA A 38 2.19 -0.17 -12.40
C ALA A 38 0.82 -0.35 -13.06
N ILE A 39 -0.21 -0.64 -12.25
CA ILE A 39 -1.56 -0.89 -12.74
C ILE A 39 -2.49 0.22 -12.26
N GLY A 40 -3.19 0.83 -13.20
CA GLY A 40 -4.08 1.95 -12.88
C GLY A 40 -5.12 2.27 -13.94
N ARG A 41 -6.11 3.07 -13.56
CA ARG A 41 -7.20 3.52 -14.45
C ARG A 41 -6.80 4.58 -15.47
N ARG A 42 -5.59 5.12 -15.36
CA ARG A 42 -5.00 6.15 -16.22
C ARG A 42 -3.53 5.85 -16.42
N LYS A 43 -3.02 6.13 -17.60
CA LYS A 43 -1.58 6.06 -17.88
C LYS A 43 -0.81 7.04 -16.99
N LEU A 44 0.40 6.67 -16.63
CA LEU A 44 1.27 7.48 -15.79
C LEU A 44 1.92 8.65 -16.53
N GLY A 45 2.05 8.54 -17.86
CA GLY A 45 2.68 9.58 -18.70
C GLY A 45 4.19 9.72 -18.47
N ILE A 46 4.83 8.72 -17.85
CA ILE A 46 6.28 8.67 -17.64
C ILE A 46 6.86 7.43 -18.32
N SER A 47 8.14 7.50 -18.72
CA SER A 47 8.91 6.37 -19.24
C SER A 47 10.08 6.07 -18.33
N HIS A 48 10.32 4.77 -18.05
CA HIS A 48 11.48 4.33 -17.29
C HIS A 48 11.83 2.89 -17.70
N PRO A 49 13.12 2.49 -17.81
CA PRO A 49 13.52 1.15 -18.25
C PRO A 49 12.92 0.00 -17.46
N LYS A 50 12.71 0.20 -16.15
CA LYS A 50 12.09 -0.80 -15.26
C LYS A 50 10.56 -0.77 -15.28
N LEU A 51 9.90 0.23 -15.90
CA LEU A 51 8.47 0.45 -15.79
C LEU A 51 7.69 -0.26 -16.88
N ASN A 52 6.68 -1.03 -16.48
CA ASN A 52 5.58 -1.52 -17.30
C ASN A 52 4.28 -0.85 -16.85
N ASP A 53 3.77 0.11 -17.63
CA ASP A 53 2.55 0.87 -17.31
C ASP A 53 1.33 0.20 -17.92
N VAL A 54 0.52 -0.48 -17.09
CA VAL A 54 -0.66 -1.24 -17.48
C VAL A 54 -1.93 -0.45 -17.18
N LEU A 55 -2.70 -0.15 -18.24
CA LEU A 55 -4.01 0.46 -18.10
C LEU A 55 -5.06 -0.60 -17.80
N HIS A 56 -5.72 -0.47 -16.65
CA HIS A 56 -6.85 -1.31 -16.25
C HIS A 56 -7.91 -0.45 -15.55
N ARG A 57 -9.14 -0.44 -16.09
CA ARG A 57 -10.18 0.49 -15.65
C ARG A 57 -11.15 -0.09 -14.65
N ASP A 58 -11.49 -1.35 -14.79
CA ASP A 58 -12.49 -2.02 -13.96
C ASP A 58 -11.86 -3.04 -13.00
N PHE A 59 -11.58 -2.61 -11.79
CA PHE A 59 -11.06 -3.48 -10.73
C PHE A 59 -12.11 -4.42 -10.12
N ALA A 60 -13.37 -4.38 -10.58
CA ALA A 60 -14.35 -5.39 -10.20
C ALA A 60 -14.12 -6.73 -10.94
N ASP A 61 -13.42 -6.69 -12.07
CA ASP A 61 -12.93 -7.85 -12.79
C ASP A 61 -11.46 -7.63 -13.17
N CYS A 62 -10.57 -8.30 -12.48
CA CYS A 62 -9.13 -8.26 -12.74
C CYS A 62 -8.63 -9.44 -13.60
N SER A 63 -9.49 -10.25 -14.18
CA SER A 63 -9.11 -11.44 -14.95
C SER A 63 -8.16 -11.13 -16.12
N ALA A 64 -8.37 -10.02 -16.81
CA ALA A 64 -7.49 -9.53 -17.88
C ALA A 64 -6.07 -9.19 -17.42
N LEU A 65 -5.82 -9.08 -16.12
CA LEU A 65 -4.49 -8.81 -15.54
C LEU A 65 -3.67 -10.08 -15.30
N ALA A 66 -4.22 -11.27 -15.49
CA ALA A 66 -3.56 -12.54 -15.13
C ALA A 66 -2.16 -12.68 -15.74
N GLU A 67 -1.98 -12.31 -16.99
CA GLU A 67 -0.67 -12.32 -17.66
C GLU A 67 0.29 -11.28 -17.05
N ALA A 68 -0.16 -10.04 -16.85
CA ALA A 68 0.65 -8.98 -16.25
C ALA A 68 1.03 -9.26 -14.79
N LEU A 69 0.22 -10.07 -14.09
CA LEU A 69 0.43 -10.50 -12.71
C LEU A 69 1.21 -11.81 -12.61
N SER A 70 1.51 -12.48 -13.72
CA SER A 70 2.26 -13.74 -13.71
C SER A 70 3.74 -13.52 -13.37
N GLY A 71 4.27 -14.38 -12.50
CA GLY A 71 5.68 -14.37 -12.08
C GLY A 71 6.09 -13.10 -11.35
N GLN A 72 5.19 -12.44 -10.64
CA GLN A 72 5.52 -11.32 -9.77
C GLN A 72 5.99 -11.81 -8.40
N ASP A 73 6.96 -11.12 -7.81
CA ASP A 73 7.51 -11.47 -6.49
C ASP A 73 6.76 -10.79 -5.35
N ALA A 74 6.21 -9.61 -5.64
CA ALA A 74 5.46 -8.82 -4.66
C ALA A 74 4.48 -7.85 -5.30
N ALA A 75 3.47 -7.43 -4.54
CA ALA A 75 2.55 -6.36 -4.90
C ALA A 75 2.34 -5.37 -3.76
N VAL A 76 2.27 -4.09 -4.09
CA VAL A 76 1.91 -2.99 -3.19
C VAL A 76 0.58 -2.41 -3.66
N PHE A 77 -0.47 -2.59 -2.86
CA PHE A 77 -1.82 -2.16 -3.18
C PHE A 77 -2.17 -0.89 -2.41
N CYS A 78 -2.19 0.24 -3.11
CA CYS A 78 -2.47 1.57 -2.57
C CYS A 78 -3.75 2.19 -3.15
N LEU A 79 -4.60 1.40 -3.82
CA LEU A 79 -5.85 1.91 -4.35
C LEU A 79 -6.81 2.24 -3.20
N GLY A 80 -7.39 3.42 -3.24
CA GLY A 80 -8.34 3.89 -2.25
C GLY A 80 -8.90 5.25 -2.61
N VAL A 81 -9.94 5.66 -1.88
CA VAL A 81 -10.56 6.97 -1.97
C VAL A 81 -10.74 7.55 -0.56
N TYR A 82 -10.85 8.87 -0.48
CA TYR A 82 -11.16 9.53 0.79
C TYR A 82 -12.62 9.26 1.19
N THR A 83 -12.84 9.03 2.46
CA THR A 83 -14.18 8.95 3.04
C THR A 83 -14.94 10.25 2.75
N GLY A 84 -16.17 10.12 2.24
CA GLY A 84 -16.99 11.26 1.84
C GLY A 84 -16.72 11.82 0.44
N ALA A 85 -15.70 11.31 -0.27
CA ALA A 85 -15.44 11.70 -1.66
C ALA A 85 -16.33 10.96 -2.68
N VAL A 86 -16.92 9.84 -2.26
CA VAL A 86 -17.82 9.01 -3.07
C VAL A 86 -18.99 8.50 -2.20
N PRO A 87 -20.12 8.05 -2.78
CA PRO A 87 -21.18 7.37 -2.06
C PRO A 87 -20.69 6.14 -1.28
N ASP A 88 -21.38 5.77 -0.20
CA ASP A 88 -20.97 4.67 0.69
C ASP A 88 -20.81 3.34 -0.04
N ALA A 89 -21.73 3.00 -0.94
CA ALA A 89 -21.65 1.76 -1.74
C ALA A 89 -20.40 1.73 -2.63
N GLU A 90 -19.99 2.87 -3.20
CA GLU A 90 -18.79 2.97 -4.01
C GLU A 90 -17.53 2.94 -3.14
N LEU A 91 -17.54 3.53 -1.95
CA LEU A 91 -16.47 3.43 -0.98
C LEU A 91 -16.22 1.96 -0.61
N ARG A 92 -17.30 1.20 -0.34
CA ARG A 92 -17.22 -0.24 -0.07
C ARG A 92 -16.64 -1.00 -1.27
N LYS A 93 -17.18 -0.78 -2.47
CA LYS A 93 -16.72 -1.41 -3.71
C LYS A 93 -15.21 -1.21 -3.92
N ILE A 94 -14.75 0.04 -3.80
CA ILE A 94 -13.32 0.37 -4.01
C ILE A 94 -12.44 -0.22 -2.90
N THR A 95 -12.90 -0.18 -1.64
CA THR A 95 -12.08 -0.59 -0.49
C THR A 95 -12.05 -2.10 -0.31
N VAL A 96 -13.17 -2.76 -0.51
CA VAL A 96 -13.34 -4.21 -0.25
C VAL A 96 -13.26 -5.00 -1.55
N ASP A 97 -14.21 -4.78 -2.47
CA ASP A 97 -14.41 -5.69 -3.59
C ASP A 97 -13.20 -5.65 -4.55
N TYR A 98 -12.66 -4.46 -4.84
CA TYR A 98 -11.49 -4.31 -5.71
C TYR A 98 -10.21 -4.91 -5.11
N SER A 99 -10.02 -4.78 -3.80
CA SER A 99 -8.84 -5.34 -3.16
C SER A 99 -8.88 -6.87 -3.12
N ILE A 100 -10.05 -7.45 -2.90
CA ILE A 100 -10.27 -8.91 -2.88
C ILE A 100 -10.10 -9.48 -4.29
N GLU A 101 -10.72 -8.86 -5.30
CA GLU A 101 -10.64 -9.35 -6.68
C GLU A 101 -9.21 -9.27 -7.21
N PHE A 102 -8.50 -8.17 -6.98
CA PHE A 102 -7.10 -8.06 -7.35
C PHE A 102 -6.24 -9.13 -6.64
N ALA A 103 -6.44 -9.31 -5.34
CA ALA A 103 -5.73 -10.31 -4.55
C ALA A 103 -5.99 -11.74 -5.07
N ARG A 104 -7.23 -12.05 -5.44
CA ARG A 104 -7.61 -13.35 -6.02
C ARG A 104 -6.83 -13.64 -7.30
N VAL A 105 -6.78 -12.68 -8.23
CA VAL A 105 -6.08 -12.87 -9.51
C VAL A 105 -4.58 -12.92 -9.30
N LEU A 106 -4.01 -12.05 -8.46
CA LEU A 106 -2.59 -12.09 -8.12
C LEU A 106 -2.19 -13.44 -7.50
N ARG A 107 -2.99 -13.93 -6.54
CA ARG A 107 -2.72 -15.22 -5.88
C ARG A 107 -2.75 -16.39 -6.84
N GLY A 108 -3.67 -16.36 -7.82
CA GLY A 108 -3.75 -17.36 -8.88
C GLY A 108 -2.59 -17.29 -9.86
N SER A 109 -2.11 -16.09 -10.19
CA SER A 109 -1.07 -15.88 -11.22
C SER A 109 0.36 -15.91 -10.64
N SER A 110 0.53 -15.59 -9.37
CA SER A 110 1.80 -15.57 -8.65
C SER A 110 1.60 -16.06 -7.21
N PRO A 111 1.52 -17.39 -7.00
CA PRO A 111 1.20 -17.99 -5.70
C PRO A 111 2.14 -17.62 -4.56
N ASP A 112 3.41 -17.35 -4.84
CA ASP A 112 4.43 -17.04 -3.85
C ASP A 112 4.64 -15.53 -3.64
N ALA A 113 3.86 -14.70 -4.34
CA ALA A 113 3.99 -13.26 -4.25
C ALA A 113 3.68 -12.73 -2.82
N ALA A 114 4.48 -11.78 -2.36
CA ALA A 114 4.14 -10.99 -1.19
C ALA A 114 3.03 -9.99 -1.52
N PHE A 115 2.13 -9.72 -0.57
CA PHE A 115 1.08 -8.72 -0.74
C PHE A 115 1.13 -7.67 0.36
N SER A 116 1.48 -6.42 0.02
CA SER A 116 1.44 -5.27 0.91
C SER A 116 0.18 -4.46 0.66
N PHE A 117 -0.70 -4.38 1.65
CA PHE A 117 -2.00 -3.71 1.58
C PHE A 117 -2.01 -2.42 2.40
N LEU A 118 -2.39 -1.31 1.77
CA LEU A 118 -2.63 -0.05 2.45
C LEU A 118 -4.02 -0.05 3.09
N SER A 119 -4.07 -0.33 4.37
CA SER A 119 -5.25 -0.22 5.21
C SER A 119 -5.32 1.16 5.88
N GLY A 120 -5.71 1.23 7.13
CA GLY A 120 -5.74 2.47 7.91
C GLY A 120 -5.97 2.21 9.38
N ASN A 121 -5.51 3.14 10.20
CA ASN A 121 -5.74 3.08 11.64
C ASN A 121 -7.24 3.04 11.96
N GLY A 122 -7.61 2.23 12.94
CA GLY A 122 -9.00 2.02 13.35
C GLY A 122 -9.77 1.04 12.45
N ALA A 123 -9.12 0.32 11.52
CA ALA A 123 -9.76 -0.77 10.77
C ALA A 123 -10.38 -1.78 11.75
N ASP A 124 -11.67 -2.10 11.55
CA ASP A 124 -12.44 -2.98 12.42
C ASP A 124 -12.75 -4.33 11.75
N PRO A 125 -11.96 -5.37 12.05
CA PRO A 125 -12.17 -6.70 11.48
C PRO A 125 -13.46 -7.38 12.00
N THR A 126 -14.10 -6.87 13.06
CA THR A 126 -15.39 -7.39 13.54
C THR A 126 -16.56 -6.95 12.66
N GLY A 127 -16.37 -5.91 11.81
CA GLY A 127 -17.39 -5.35 10.93
C GLY A 127 -18.51 -4.58 11.66
N ARG A 128 -18.38 -4.33 12.96
CA ARG A 128 -19.41 -3.69 13.81
C ARG A 128 -19.30 -2.17 13.88
N SER A 129 -18.20 -1.60 13.41
CA SER A 129 -17.98 -0.16 13.46
C SER A 129 -19.07 0.60 12.69
N ARG A 130 -19.59 1.67 13.30
CA ARG A 130 -20.50 2.61 12.63
C ARG A 130 -19.79 3.50 11.62
N ILE A 131 -18.45 3.57 11.69
CA ILE A 131 -17.62 4.35 10.76
C ILE A 131 -17.37 3.49 9.51
N PRO A 132 -17.89 3.89 8.33
CA PRO A 132 -17.76 3.10 7.10
C PRO A 132 -16.32 2.75 6.74
N PHE A 133 -15.39 3.70 6.86
CA PHE A 133 -13.98 3.50 6.63
C PHE A 133 -13.42 2.33 7.48
N ALA A 134 -13.64 2.37 8.79
CA ALA A 134 -13.16 1.35 9.71
C ALA A 134 -13.72 -0.03 9.38
N ARG A 135 -15.04 -0.08 9.12
CA ARG A 135 -15.74 -1.32 8.77
C ARG A 135 -15.23 -1.92 7.47
N TYR A 136 -15.10 -1.12 6.41
CA TYR A 136 -14.67 -1.63 5.10
C TYR A 136 -13.20 -2.00 5.07
N LYS A 137 -12.32 -1.23 5.74
CA LYS A 137 -10.92 -1.63 5.88
C LYS A 137 -10.80 -2.95 6.64
N GLY A 138 -11.54 -3.13 7.74
CA GLY A 138 -11.55 -4.39 8.49
C GLY A 138 -12.07 -5.57 7.66
N GLN A 139 -13.13 -5.38 6.87
CA GLN A 139 -13.64 -6.42 5.95
C GLN A 139 -12.60 -6.82 4.90
N ALA A 140 -11.93 -5.84 4.28
CA ALA A 140 -10.86 -6.10 3.32
C ALA A 140 -9.70 -6.89 3.97
N GLU A 141 -9.25 -6.48 5.16
CA GLU A 141 -8.20 -7.16 5.89
C GLU A 141 -8.56 -8.61 6.22
N THR A 142 -9.79 -8.86 6.71
CA THR A 142 -10.27 -10.21 7.02
C THR A 142 -10.28 -11.10 5.78
N ALA A 143 -10.73 -10.59 4.64
CA ALA A 143 -10.75 -11.32 3.39
C ALA A 143 -9.32 -11.61 2.87
N LEU A 144 -8.41 -10.64 2.98
CA LEU A 144 -7.01 -10.81 2.58
C LEU A 144 -6.27 -11.83 3.47
N LEU A 145 -6.56 -11.85 4.78
CA LEU A 145 -6.04 -12.87 5.69
C LEU A 145 -6.51 -14.27 5.30
N ALA A 146 -7.77 -14.40 4.85
CA ALA A 146 -8.33 -15.66 4.39
C ALA A 146 -7.83 -16.08 2.98
N ALA A 147 -7.27 -15.16 2.18
CA ALA A 147 -6.78 -15.44 0.84
C ALA A 147 -5.51 -16.31 0.79
N GLY A 148 -4.86 -16.54 1.94
CA GLY A 148 -3.76 -17.49 2.08
C GLY A 148 -2.45 -17.07 1.42
N PHE A 149 -2.15 -15.77 1.35
CA PHE A 149 -0.83 -15.31 0.91
C PHE A 149 0.27 -15.81 1.85
N PRO A 150 1.38 -16.34 1.35
CA PRO A 150 2.50 -16.78 2.20
C PRO A 150 3.16 -15.60 2.92
N ARG A 151 3.08 -14.41 2.32
CA ARG A 151 3.62 -13.16 2.86
C ARG A 151 2.59 -12.04 2.66
N LEU A 152 1.76 -11.81 3.68
CA LEU A 152 0.78 -10.72 3.71
C LEU A 152 1.24 -9.64 4.70
N TYR A 153 1.19 -8.38 4.29
CA TYR A 153 1.58 -7.23 5.07
C TYR A 153 0.49 -6.16 5.02
N ILE A 154 -0.17 -5.90 6.14
CA ILE A 154 -1.29 -4.96 6.27
C ILE A 154 -0.80 -3.72 7.00
N PHE A 155 -0.74 -2.59 6.32
CA PHE A 155 -0.27 -1.33 6.88
C PHE A 155 -1.47 -0.49 7.35
N ARG A 156 -1.52 -0.19 8.64
CA ARG A 156 -2.53 0.67 9.29
C ARG A 156 -1.91 2.00 9.69
N PRO A 157 -1.58 2.89 8.73
CA PRO A 157 -1.10 4.22 9.06
C PRO A 157 -2.20 5.01 9.79
N ALA A 158 -1.77 5.90 10.69
CA ALA A 158 -2.61 6.94 11.24
C ALA A 158 -2.77 8.09 10.22
N TYR A 159 -2.65 9.36 10.61
CA TYR A 159 -2.70 10.45 9.64
C TYR A 159 -1.50 10.43 8.69
N ILE A 160 -1.78 10.31 7.38
CA ILE A 160 -0.74 10.34 6.34
C ILE A 160 -0.52 11.79 5.92
N TYR A 161 0.65 12.34 6.28
CA TYR A 161 1.02 13.70 5.91
C TYR A 161 1.48 13.77 4.44
N PRO A 162 0.84 14.60 3.60
CA PRO A 162 1.24 14.80 2.22
C PRO A 162 2.52 15.65 2.17
N VAL A 163 3.61 15.09 1.65
CA VAL A 163 4.90 15.78 1.53
C VAL A 163 4.85 16.88 0.46
N GLU A 164 4.19 16.58 -0.66
CA GLU A 164 3.97 17.53 -1.75
C GLU A 164 2.61 18.22 -1.61
N PRO A 165 2.49 19.51 -2.00
CA PRO A 165 1.20 20.20 -2.03
C PRO A 165 0.20 19.48 -2.92
N ARG A 166 -0.99 19.20 -2.39
CA ARG A 166 -2.11 18.58 -3.14
C ARG A 166 -3.39 19.36 -2.88
N LYS A 167 -4.35 19.26 -3.81
CA LYS A 167 -5.72 19.70 -3.56
C LYS A 167 -6.33 18.79 -2.51
N GLU A 168 -6.47 19.29 -1.30
CA GLU A 168 -7.03 18.54 -0.18
C GLU A 168 -8.54 18.63 -0.21
N PRO A 169 -9.26 17.51 0.06
CA PRO A 169 -10.71 17.46 -0.13
C PRO A 169 -11.51 18.25 0.89
N SER A 170 -10.91 18.65 2.03
CA SER A 170 -11.62 19.39 3.07
C SER A 170 -10.72 20.34 3.86
N PHE A 171 -11.38 21.34 4.51
CA PHE A 171 -10.73 22.32 5.39
C PHE A 171 -9.97 21.65 6.55
N ASN A 172 -10.51 20.57 7.11
CA ASN A 172 -9.87 19.84 8.23
C ASN A 172 -8.49 19.31 7.86
N TYR A 173 -8.30 18.82 6.64
CA TYR A 173 -6.99 18.37 6.16
C TYR A 173 -5.99 19.52 6.02
N ARG A 174 -6.48 20.70 5.58
CA ARG A 174 -5.63 21.92 5.50
C ARG A 174 -5.18 22.37 6.88
N LEU A 175 -6.09 22.36 7.87
CA LEU A 175 -5.78 22.70 9.26
C LEU A 175 -4.77 21.72 9.86
N LEU A 176 -5.00 20.41 9.73
CA LEU A 176 -4.07 19.36 10.19
C LEU A 176 -2.68 19.54 9.59
N ARG A 177 -2.59 19.94 8.33
CA ARG A 177 -1.32 20.22 7.68
C ARG A 177 -0.57 21.39 8.33
N SER A 178 -1.28 22.47 8.69
CA SER A 178 -0.67 23.66 9.31
C SER A 178 -0.11 23.36 10.70
N ILE A 179 -0.76 22.49 11.47
CA ILE A 179 -0.34 22.11 12.83
C ILE A 179 0.59 20.89 12.85
N TYR A 180 0.89 20.30 11.70
CA TYR A 180 1.68 19.06 11.57
C TYR A 180 3.01 19.09 12.34
N PRO A 181 3.84 20.16 12.30
CA PRO A 181 5.11 20.16 13.03
C PRO A 181 4.94 19.95 14.53
N ALA A 182 3.98 20.65 15.14
CA ALA A 182 3.66 20.50 16.57
C ALA A 182 3.00 19.15 16.84
N PHE A 183 2.06 18.72 15.98
CA PHE A 183 1.36 17.45 16.14
C PHE A 183 2.32 16.25 16.02
N ARG A 184 3.28 16.28 15.13
CA ARG A 184 4.33 15.27 15.00
C ARG A 184 5.19 15.16 16.25
N LEU A 185 5.49 16.29 16.90
CA LEU A 185 6.30 16.30 18.13
C LEU A 185 5.54 15.73 19.31
N LEU A 186 4.27 16.11 19.47
CA LEU A 186 3.44 15.72 20.61
C LEU A 186 2.84 14.30 20.45
N PHE A 187 2.48 13.92 19.22
CA PHE A 187 1.80 12.66 18.91
C PHE A 187 2.51 11.90 17.76
N PRO A 188 3.77 11.52 17.92
CA PRO A 188 4.56 10.94 16.83
C PRO A 188 3.97 9.65 16.27
N ASN A 189 3.21 8.89 17.07
CA ASN A 189 2.57 7.65 16.64
C ASN A 189 1.21 7.86 15.94
N GLN A 190 0.75 9.09 15.81
CA GLN A 190 -0.51 9.44 15.14
C GLN A 190 -0.31 10.03 13.74
N VAL A 191 0.94 10.10 13.28
CA VAL A 191 1.26 10.66 11.96
C VAL A 191 2.39 9.87 11.31
N ILE A 192 2.35 9.84 9.97
CA ILE A 192 3.44 9.35 9.14
C ILE A 192 3.50 10.16 7.85
N ARG A 193 4.69 10.37 7.30
CA ARG A 193 4.86 10.98 5.99
C ARG A 193 4.49 9.98 4.89
N ALA A 194 3.89 10.47 3.81
CA ALA A 194 3.47 9.62 2.70
C ALA A 194 4.64 8.91 2.00
N ASP A 195 5.80 9.57 1.91
CA ASP A 195 7.02 8.98 1.34
C ASP A 195 7.64 7.91 2.25
N ASP A 196 7.64 8.13 3.58
CA ASP A 196 8.13 7.15 4.55
C ASP A 196 7.25 5.88 4.57
N LEU A 197 5.93 6.07 4.57
CA LEU A 197 4.98 4.95 4.47
C LEU A 197 5.20 4.13 3.19
N ALA A 198 5.36 4.83 2.06
CA ALA A 198 5.60 4.19 0.77
C ALA A 198 6.91 3.37 0.76
N ARG A 199 7.99 3.92 1.34
CA ARG A 199 9.26 3.20 1.52
C ARG A 199 9.06 1.93 2.35
N ALA A 200 8.45 2.05 3.53
CA ALA A 200 8.20 0.90 4.40
C ALA A 200 7.40 -0.20 3.69
N MET A 201 6.34 0.16 2.95
CA MET A 201 5.52 -0.79 2.20
C MET A 201 6.31 -1.52 1.11
N VAL A 202 7.16 -0.81 0.37
CA VAL A 202 7.98 -1.38 -0.70
C VAL A 202 9.09 -2.26 -0.13
N ASP A 203 9.83 -1.79 0.89
CA ASP A 203 10.92 -2.55 1.48
C ASP A 203 10.44 -3.85 2.14
N VAL A 204 9.32 -3.80 2.87
CA VAL A 204 8.73 -5.00 3.47
C VAL A 204 8.22 -5.97 2.39
N ALA A 205 7.66 -5.46 1.29
CA ALA A 205 7.24 -6.31 0.17
C ALA A 205 8.42 -7.06 -0.46
N ILE A 206 9.60 -6.41 -0.56
CA ILE A 206 10.80 -6.96 -1.19
C ILE A 206 11.55 -7.89 -0.22
N ARG A 207 11.84 -7.41 0.99
CA ARG A 207 12.75 -8.06 1.95
C ARG A 207 12.04 -8.95 2.96
N GLY A 208 10.72 -8.81 3.09
CA GLY A 208 9.95 -9.42 4.16
C GLY A 208 9.99 -8.60 5.45
N ALA A 209 9.28 -9.09 6.45
CA ALA A 209 9.11 -8.45 7.77
C ALA A 209 10.02 -9.03 8.87
N GLY A 210 11.09 -9.72 8.51
CA GLY A 210 11.96 -10.40 9.46
C GLY A 210 11.22 -11.51 10.22
N GLU A 211 11.44 -11.60 11.54
CA GLU A 211 10.81 -12.60 12.42
C GLU A 211 9.41 -12.23 12.90
N ARG A 212 8.86 -11.12 12.41
CA ARG A 212 7.54 -10.66 12.83
C ARG A 212 6.45 -11.65 12.46
N ARG A 213 5.67 -12.08 13.46
CA ARG A 213 4.56 -13.03 13.27
C ARG A 213 3.25 -12.36 12.85
N SER A 214 3.02 -11.11 13.28
CA SER A 214 1.80 -10.37 12.94
C SER A 214 1.89 -9.81 11.53
N PRO A 215 0.91 -10.03 10.65
CA PRO A 215 0.86 -9.40 9.35
C PRO A 215 0.47 -7.91 9.41
N VAL A 216 -0.03 -7.43 10.54
CA VAL A 216 -0.51 -6.05 10.72
C VAL A 216 0.58 -5.16 11.28
N PHE A 217 0.80 -4.02 10.61
CA PHE A 217 1.74 -2.95 10.99
C PHE A 217 0.95 -1.71 11.38
N GLU A 218 0.89 -1.43 12.66
CA GLU A 218 0.34 -0.17 13.17
C GLU A 218 1.33 0.99 12.93
N ASN A 219 0.89 2.23 13.05
CA ASN A 219 1.73 3.40 12.75
C ASN A 219 3.09 3.39 13.46
N ARG A 220 3.14 2.91 14.69
CA ARG A 220 4.38 2.71 15.46
C ARG A 220 5.34 1.75 14.78
N ASP A 221 4.83 0.62 14.28
CA ASP A 221 5.63 -0.41 13.62
C ASP A 221 6.18 0.10 12.29
N ILE A 222 5.36 0.85 11.54
CA ILE A 222 5.75 1.46 10.26
C ILE A 222 6.91 2.45 10.49
N ARG A 223 6.83 3.26 11.54
CA ARG A 223 7.91 4.18 11.91
C ARG A 223 9.20 3.47 12.26
N ALA A 224 9.14 2.39 13.03
CA ALA A 224 10.32 1.59 13.37
C ALA A 224 11.01 1.02 12.12
N ILE A 225 10.24 0.58 11.11
CA ILE A 225 10.80 0.18 9.82
C ILE A 225 11.52 1.34 9.14
N VAL A 226 10.88 2.51 9.05
CA VAL A 226 11.49 3.70 8.42
C VAL A 226 12.79 4.10 9.12
N GLU A 227 12.82 4.09 10.44
CA GLU A 227 14.02 4.39 11.23
C GLU A 227 15.14 3.38 10.96
N SER A 228 14.82 2.08 10.85
CA SER A 228 15.82 1.05 10.50
C SER A 228 16.39 1.19 9.08
N LEU A 229 15.60 1.75 8.14
CA LEU A 229 16.05 2.02 6.77
C LEU A 229 16.95 3.26 6.67
N GLN A 230 16.79 4.23 7.58
CA GLN A 230 17.61 5.44 7.62
C GLN A 230 18.99 5.19 8.26
N PHE A 231 19.05 4.24 9.18
CA PHE A 231 20.27 3.83 9.87
C PHE A 231 20.49 2.33 9.65
N PRO A 232 20.91 1.88 8.44
CA PRO A 232 21.29 0.48 8.27
C PRO A 232 22.41 0.19 9.27
N HIS A 233 22.13 -0.71 10.22
CA HIS A 233 23.09 -1.10 11.27
C HIS A 233 24.43 -1.38 10.61
N GLY A 234 25.44 -0.61 11.03
CA GLY A 234 26.78 -0.67 10.50
C GLY A 234 27.26 -2.13 10.46
N VAL A 235 27.82 -2.47 9.34
CA VAL A 235 28.66 -3.66 9.18
C VAL A 235 29.79 -3.51 10.20
N SER A 236 29.68 -4.26 11.30
CA SER A 236 30.81 -4.51 12.20
C SER A 236 31.61 -5.68 11.66
#